data_8a513d85f6f3cae44c2cff35ef473e9c
#
_entry.id   8a513d85f6f3cae44c2cff35ef473e9c
#
_cell.length_a   1.000
_cell.length_b   1.000
_cell.length_c   1.000
_cell.angle_alpha   90.00
_cell.angle_beta   90.00
_cell.angle_gamma   90.00
#
_symmetry.space_group_name_H-M   'P 1'
#
loop_
_entity.id
_entity.type
_entity.pdbx_description
1 polymer ?
#
loop_
_entity_poly.entity_id
_entity_poly.type
_entity_poly.pdbx_seq_one_letter_code
_entity_poly.pdbx_strand_id
1 'polypeptide(L)' 'MKITKIEEARREALRFADLAVKLTKQTEARNLLYGSAMSDQLWRLSMELERALVEMRKP' A
#
# COMPACT_ATOMS: atom_id res chain seq x y z
N MET A 1 -8.64 0.84 -20.66
CA MET A 1 -7.74 1.22 -19.57
C MET A 1 -7.25 2.64 -19.81
N LYS A 2 -7.43 3.52 -18.82
CA LYS A 2 -7.07 4.92 -19.00
C LYS A 2 -5.76 5.21 -18.31
N ILE A 3 -4.97 6.09 -18.92
CA ILE A 3 -3.68 6.47 -18.34
C ILE A 3 -3.83 7.05 -16.94
N THR A 4 -4.88 7.84 -16.72
CA THR A 4 -5.11 8.42 -15.40
C THR A 4 -5.33 7.33 -14.34
N LYS A 5 -6.01 6.26 -14.70
CA LYS A 5 -6.24 5.15 -13.77
C LYS A 5 -4.96 4.37 -13.51
N ILE A 6 -4.12 4.25 -14.54
CA ILE A 6 -2.82 3.61 -14.36
C ILE A 6 -1.96 4.43 -13.42
N GLU A 7 -1.97 5.75 -13.57
CA GLU A 7 -1.20 6.62 -12.71
C GLU A 7 -1.69 6.58 -11.26
N GLU A 8 -3.00 6.50 -11.07
CA GLU A 8 -3.56 6.36 -9.73
C GLU A 8 -3.10 5.07 -9.08
N ALA A 9 -3.16 3.96 -9.81
CA ALA A 9 -2.74 2.68 -9.28
C ALA A 9 -1.25 2.69 -8.95
N ARG A 10 -0.44 3.31 -9.80
CA ARG A 10 0.98 3.44 -9.56
C ARG A 10 1.25 4.20 -8.28
N ARG A 11 0.54 5.30 -8.09
CA ARG A 11 0.71 6.14 -6.90
C ARG A 11 0.36 5.37 -5.63
N GLU A 12 -0.75 4.64 -5.67
CA GLU A 12 -1.15 3.84 -4.52
C GLU A 12 -0.17 2.71 -4.25
N ALA A 13 0.37 2.11 -5.30
CA ALA A 13 1.36 1.05 -5.15
C ALA A 13 2.63 1.57 -4.49
N LEU A 14 3.07 2.76 -4.88
CA LEU A 14 4.26 3.35 -4.30
C LEU A 14 4.05 3.69 -2.82
N ARG A 15 2.89 4.21 -2.48
CA ARG A 15 2.57 4.51 -1.09
C ARG A 15 2.55 3.24 -0.25
N PHE A 16 1.94 2.19 -0.78
CA PHE A 16 1.89 0.92 -0.07
C PHE A 16 3.29 0.35 0.12
N ALA A 17 4.09 0.35 -0.93
CA ALA A 17 5.43 -0.20 -0.87
C ALA A 17 6.29 0.57 0.13
N ASP A 18 6.17 1.90 0.14
CA ASP A 18 6.96 2.73 1.04
C ASP A 18 6.63 2.43 2.49
N LEU A 19 5.35 2.34 2.82
CA LEU A 19 4.96 2.02 4.18
C LEU A 19 5.34 0.60 4.55
N ALA A 20 5.23 -0.33 3.62
CA ALA A 20 5.61 -1.72 3.87
C ALA A 20 7.10 -1.83 4.21
N VAL A 21 7.93 -1.08 3.50
CA VAL A 21 9.37 -1.06 3.79
C VAL A 21 9.62 -0.54 5.19
N LYS A 22 8.97 0.55 5.54
CA LYS A 22 9.15 1.14 6.87
C LYS A 22 8.73 0.18 7.97
N LEU A 23 7.60 -0.48 7.80
CA LEU A 23 7.10 -1.41 8.78
C LEU A 23 8.02 -2.60 8.94
N THR A 24 8.51 -3.12 7.82
CA THR A 24 9.44 -4.26 7.84
C THR A 24 10.72 -3.91 8.57
N LYS A 25 11.26 -2.73 8.28
CA LYS A 25 12.50 -2.31 8.94
C LYS A 25 12.30 -2.13 10.43
N GLN A 26 11.19 -1.57 10.86
CA GLN A 26 10.91 -1.39 12.27
C GLN A 26 10.78 -2.74 12.97
N THR A 27 10.10 -3.66 12.34
CA THR A 27 9.93 -4.99 12.91
C THR A 27 11.26 -5.69 13.07
N GLU A 28 12.12 -5.61 12.06
CA GLU A 28 13.44 -6.22 12.14
C GLU A 28 14.30 -5.59 13.22
N ALA A 29 14.27 -4.26 13.28
CA ALA A 29 15.12 -3.54 14.21
C ALA A 29 14.75 -3.84 15.65
N ARG A 30 13.48 -4.00 15.93
CA ARG A 30 13.01 -4.19 17.30
C ARG A 30 12.71 -5.65 17.63
N ASN A 31 12.70 -6.47 16.62
CA ASN A 31 12.33 -7.87 16.77
C ASN A 31 10.96 -8.02 17.41
N LEU A 32 10.06 -7.11 17.07
CA LEU A 32 8.74 -7.10 17.65
C LEU A 32 7.73 -6.73 16.61
N LEU A 33 6.57 -7.28 16.77
CA LEU A 33 5.49 -6.94 15.91
C LEU A 33 4.68 -5.88 16.55
N TYR A 34 4.81 -4.71 16.03
CA TYR A 34 4.05 -3.69 16.59
C TYR A 34 3.32 -2.98 15.64
N GLY A 35 2.76 -2.12 16.19
CA GLY A 35 2.25 -1.05 15.56
C GLY A 35 0.97 -1.27 15.00
N SER A 36 0.10 -1.47 15.84
CA SER A 36 -1.28 -1.60 15.41
C SER A 36 -1.67 -0.44 14.50
N ALA A 37 -1.17 0.78 14.79
CA ALA A 37 -1.50 1.94 13.96
C ALA A 37 -0.90 1.80 12.56
N MET A 38 0.37 1.38 12.47
CA MET A 38 1.00 1.22 11.17
C MET A 38 0.44 0.03 10.41
N SER A 39 0.11 -1.04 11.15
CA SER A 39 -0.52 -2.19 10.52
C SER A 39 -1.88 -1.82 9.95
N ASP A 40 -2.65 -1.02 10.68
CA ASP A 40 -3.94 -0.57 10.21
C ASP A 40 -3.79 0.31 8.97
N GLN A 41 -2.80 1.17 8.96
CA GLN A 41 -2.53 2.00 7.79
C GLN A 41 -2.14 1.16 6.58
N LEU A 42 -1.30 0.16 6.80
CA LEU A 42 -0.89 -0.71 5.72
C LEU A 42 -2.08 -1.47 5.16
N TRP A 43 -2.93 -1.98 6.04
CA TRP A 43 -4.12 -2.69 5.62
C TRP A 43 -5.02 -1.78 4.79
N ARG A 44 -5.21 -0.56 5.26
CA ARG A 44 -6.05 0.40 4.56
C ARG A 44 -5.48 0.74 3.19
N LEU A 45 -4.16 0.94 3.13
CA LEU A 45 -3.51 1.20 1.85
C LEU A 45 -3.62 0.02 0.90
N SER A 46 -3.59 -1.20 1.44
CA SER A 46 -3.74 -2.37 0.59
C SER A 46 -5.12 -2.42 -0.04
N MET A 47 -6.14 -2.00 0.70
CA MET A 47 -7.49 -1.97 0.15
C MET A 47 -7.64 -0.87 -0.89
N GLU A 48 -7.03 0.28 -0.64
CA GLU A 48 -7.06 1.36 -1.62
C GLU A 48 -6.33 0.97 -2.90
N LEU A 49 -5.20 0.28 -2.73
CA LEU A 49 -4.46 -0.22 -3.89
C LEU A 49 -5.29 -1.22 -4.68
N GLU A 50 -5.95 -2.14 -3.98
CA GLU A 50 -6.79 -3.12 -4.64
C GLU A 50 -7.89 -2.43 -5.44
N ARG A 51 -8.53 -1.43 -4.85
CA ARG A 51 -9.57 -0.68 -5.56
C ARG A 51 -9.00 0.00 -6.79
N ALA A 52 -7.83 0.64 -6.64
CA ALA A 52 -7.21 1.32 -7.76
C ALA A 52 -6.87 0.35 -8.89
N LEU A 53 -6.39 -0.84 -8.52
CA LEU A 53 -6.08 -1.86 -9.51
C LEU A 53 -7.32 -2.35 -10.24
N VAL A 54 -8.39 -2.54 -9.50
CA VAL A 54 -9.65 -2.98 -10.10
C VAL A 54 -10.16 -1.91 -11.08
N GLU A 55 -10.12 -0.65 -10.65
CA GLU A 55 -10.56 0.45 -11.52
C GLU A 55 -9.68 0.56 -12.76
N MET A 56 -8.39 0.36 -12.59
CA MET A 56 -7.47 0.42 -13.71
C MET A 56 -7.79 -0.65 -14.75
N ARG A 57 -8.21 -1.84 -14.29
CA ARG A 57 -8.48 -2.96 -15.19
C ARG A 57 -9.82 -2.86 -15.89
N LYS A 58 -10.68 -1.98 -15.47
CA LYS A 58 -11.97 -1.82 -16.15
C LYS A 58 -11.76 -1.24 -17.53
N PRO A 59 -12.55 -1.73 -18.52
CA PRO A 59 -12.41 -1.23 -19.88
C PRO A 59 -12.86 0.20 -20.01
#